data_8de0fb1b8dbbd259be632a18444c81bd
#
_entry.id   8de0fb1b8dbbd259be632a18444c81bd
#
_cell.length_a   1.000
_cell.length_b   1.000
_cell.length_c   1.000
_cell.angle_alpha   90.00
_cell.angle_beta   90.00
_cell.angle_gamma   90.00
#
_symmetry.space_group_name_H-M   'P 1'
#
loop_
_entity.id
_entity.type
_entity.pdbx_description
1 polymer ?
#
loop_
_entity_poly.entity_id
_entity_poly.type
_entity_poly.pdbx_seq_one_letter_code
_entity_poly.pdbx_strand_id
1 'polypeptide(L)'
;LKSITIPNSVTDIGIGAFEGCTSLESITIPESVTEINRHTFKGCTALKSVTIPESVTEIGDGAFRDCNALESIVLPESLKIIKEYAFGSCTSLKSITIPKLVTKNVPKFFSGCTSLESIVVANGNPVYDSREGCNAIIETATNTIVAGCKTTIIPDSVKKIAEIAFEGCTSLESITIPNSVTEIGWNAFSNCTSLDSIAIPESVTTIGGFSGCTSLTSITIPESVTKIQSGAFSGCTSLESIAIPKSVTTICGFSDCTSLENITIPES
;
A
#
# COMPACT_ATOMS: atom_id res chain seq x y z
N LEU A 1 -25.78 -13.80 9.61
CA LEU A 1 -25.34 -13.43 10.96
C LEU A 1 -24.94 -11.96 10.94
N LYS A 2 -25.67 -11.07 11.64
CA LYS A 2 -25.34 -9.62 11.66
C LYS A 2 -24.41 -9.26 12.80
N SER A 3 -24.51 -9.94 13.92
CA SER A 3 -23.64 -9.79 15.08
C SER A 3 -23.51 -11.11 15.81
N ILE A 4 -22.41 -11.26 16.55
CA ILE A 4 -22.15 -12.40 17.42
C ILE A 4 -21.47 -11.90 18.69
N THR A 5 -21.87 -12.46 19.82
CA THR A 5 -21.16 -12.29 21.10
C THR A 5 -20.31 -13.53 21.35
N ILE A 6 -19.01 -13.33 21.42
CA ILE A 6 -18.05 -14.40 21.75
C ILE A 6 -17.89 -14.43 23.28
N PRO A 7 -18.15 -15.55 23.95
CA PRO A 7 -17.99 -15.66 25.39
C PRO A 7 -16.53 -15.46 25.83
N ASN A 8 -16.32 -14.91 27.03
CA ASN A 8 -14.96 -14.73 27.59
C ASN A 8 -14.22 -16.05 27.90
N SER A 9 -14.90 -17.18 27.82
CA SER A 9 -14.27 -18.51 27.91
C SER A 9 -13.53 -18.93 26.63
N VAL A 10 -13.78 -18.23 25.50
CA VAL A 10 -13.09 -18.49 24.23
C VAL A 10 -11.73 -17.84 24.26
N THR A 11 -10.67 -18.63 24.17
CA THR A 11 -9.28 -18.16 24.17
C THR A 11 -8.63 -18.18 22.79
N ASP A 12 -9.26 -18.82 21.81
CA ASP A 12 -8.80 -18.92 20.43
C ASP A 12 -9.95 -18.81 19.45
N ILE A 13 -9.82 -17.93 18.47
CA ILE A 13 -10.73 -17.82 17.32
C ILE A 13 -9.95 -18.40 16.12
N GLY A 14 -10.29 -19.61 15.72
CA GLY A 14 -9.55 -20.38 14.73
C GLY A 14 -9.39 -19.69 13.36
N ILE A 15 -8.48 -20.23 12.55
CA ILE A 15 -8.22 -19.78 11.19
C ILE A 15 -9.53 -19.78 10.39
N GLY A 16 -9.84 -18.63 9.74
CA GLY A 16 -11.02 -18.49 8.90
C GLY A 16 -12.36 -18.62 9.62
N ALA A 17 -12.42 -18.52 10.96
CA ALA A 17 -13.62 -18.81 11.75
C ALA A 17 -14.87 -18.03 11.28
N PHE A 18 -14.69 -16.83 10.73
CA PHE A 18 -15.75 -15.99 10.18
C PHE A 18 -15.51 -15.63 8.69
N GLU A 19 -14.64 -16.38 7.99
CA GLU A 19 -14.36 -16.12 6.56
C GLU A 19 -15.66 -16.16 5.76
N GLY A 20 -15.91 -15.12 4.96
CA GLY A 20 -17.10 -15.02 4.13
C GLY A 20 -18.41 -14.75 4.87
N CYS A 21 -18.37 -14.36 6.14
CA CYS A 21 -19.56 -13.92 6.87
C CYS A 21 -20.03 -12.55 6.38
N THR A 22 -20.52 -12.48 5.13
CA THR A 22 -20.84 -11.24 4.40
C THR A 22 -21.91 -10.36 5.04
N SER A 23 -22.69 -10.88 6.00
CA SER A 23 -23.72 -10.13 6.73
C SER A 23 -23.26 -9.69 8.13
N LEU A 24 -22.04 -10.02 8.57
CA LEU A 24 -21.51 -9.63 9.88
C LEU A 24 -21.18 -8.13 9.87
N GLU A 25 -21.88 -7.34 10.67
CA GLU A 25 -21.75 -5.87 10.71
C GLU A 25 -20.80 -5.40 11.83
N SER A 26 -20.77 -6.13 12.95
CA SER A 26 -19.88 -5.80 14.08
C SER A 26 -19.53 -7.02 14.91
N ILE A 27 -18.38 -6.98 15.57
CA ILE A 27 -17.92 -8.01 16.48
C ILE A 27 -17.04 -7.41 17.58
N THR A 28 -17.16 -7.96 18.79
CA THR A 28 -16.25 -7.68 19.91
C THR A 28 -15.42 -8.93 20.19
N ILE A 29 -14.12 -8.79 20.17
CA ILE A 29 -13.16 -9.85 20.51
C ILE A 29 -12.97 -9.84 22.02
N PRO A 30 -13.11 -10.99 22.74
CA PRO A 30 -12.96 -11.03 24.18
C PRO A 30 -11.49 -10.89 24.63
N GLU A 31 -11.29 -10.38 25.85
CA GLU A 31 -9.95 -10.18 26.47
C GLU A 31 -9.12 -11.47 26.66
N SER A 32 -9.76 -12.62 26.54
CA SER A 32 -9.11 -13.93 26.60
C SER A 32 -8.35 -14.30 25.31
N VAL A 33 -8.61 -13.58 24.21
CA VAL A 33 -7.99 -13.82 22.90
C VAL A 33 -6.72 -12.97 22.77
N THR A 34 -5.61 -13.57 22.36
CA THR A 34 -4.30 -12.92 22.23
C THR A 34 -3.83 -12.76 20.78
N GLU A 35 -4.51 -13.43 19.83
CA GLU A 35 -4.20 -13.40 18.41
C GLU A 35 -5.47 -13.40 17.57
N ILE A 36 -5.50 -12.61 16.51
CA ILE A 36 -6.49 -12.71 15.44
C ILE A 36 -5.86 -13.55 14.34
N ASN A 37 -6.30 -14.79 14.20
CA ASN A 37 -5.72 -15.76 13.30
C ASN A 37 -5.86 -15.39 11.81
N ARG A 38 -5.11 -16.11 10.96
CA ARG A 38 -5.16 -15.99 9.51
C ARG A 38 -6.61 -16.07 9.00
N HIS A 39 -7.00 -15.13 8.12
CA HIS A 39 -8.30 -15.10 7.43
C HIS A 39 -9.53 -15.08 8.36
N THR A 40 -9.38 -14.81 9.66
CA THR A 40 -10.49 -14.91 10.62
C THR A 40 -11.75 -14.18 10.15
N PHE A 41 -11.61 -12.96 9.61
CA PHE A 41 -12.72 -12.13 9.11
C PHE A 41 -12.62 -11.84 7.61
N LYS A 42 -11.82 -12.60 6.86
CA LYS A 42 -11.66 -12.36 5.43
C LYS A 42 -13.00 -12.45 4.70
N GLY A 43 -13.29 -11.43 3.87
CA GLY A 43 -14.55 -11.40 3.11
C GLY A 43 -15.79 -11.09 3.94
N CYS A 44 -15.66 -10.58 5.17
CA CYS A 44 -16.75 -10.03 5.94
C CYS A 44 -17.15 -8.66 5.38
N THR A 45 -17.75 -8.64 4.19
CA THR A 45 -17.95 -7.41 3.39
C THR A 45 -18.85 -6.37 4.03
N ALA A 46 -19.70 -6.73 4.99
CA ALA A 46 -20.55 -5.80 5.74
C ALA A 46 -19.95 -5.34 7.08
N LEU A 47 -18.75 -5.82 7.45
CA LEU A 47 -18.12 -5.53 8.74
C LEU A 47 -17.69 -4.06 8.82
N LYS A 48 -18.37 -3.29 9.67
CA LYS A 48 -18.15 -1.84 9.86
C LYS A 48 -17.25 -1.53 11.04
N SER A 49 -17.28 -2.37 12.07
CA SER A 49 -16.52 -2.17 13.30
C SER A 49 -16.09 -3.47 13.96
N VAL A 50 -14.88 -3.43 14.50
CA VAL A 50 -14.31 -4.51 15.32
C VAL A 50 -13.72 -3.88 16.57
N THR A 51 -14.10 -4.41 17.74
CA THR A 51 -13.43 -4.06 19.00
C THR A 51 -12.33 -5.09 19.26
N ILE A 52 -11.08 -4.65 19.22
CA ILE A 52 -9.88 -5.47 19.46
C ILE A 52 -9.36 -5.11 20.87
N PRO A 53 -9.28 -6.08 21.78
CA PRO A 53 -8.81 -5.82 23.14
C PRO A 53 -7.29 -5.68 23.24
N GLU A 54 -6.80 -5.10 24.36
CA GLU A 54 -5.37 -4.94 24.63
C GLU A 54 -4.63 -6.27 24.87
N SER A 55 -5.32 -7.38 24.99
CA SER A 55 -4.73 -8.73 25.01
C SER A 55 -4.15 -9.16 23.66
N VAL A 56 -4.64 -8.59 22.55
CA VAL A 56 -4.22 -8.99 21.21
C VAL A 56 -2.83 -8.41 20.89
N THR A 57 -1.90 -9.29 20.55
CA THR A 57 -0.52 -8.94 20.20
C THR A 57 -0.16 -9.24 18.74
N GLU A 58 -1.03 -9.98 18.03
CA GLU A 58 -0.80 -10.38 16.64
C GLU A 58 -2.09 -10.37 15.81
N ILE A 59 -1.99 -9.87 14.58
CA ILE A 59 -3.03 -9.96 13.53
C ILE A 59 -2.45 -10.76 12.37
N GLY A 60 -3.07 -11.88 12.05
CA GLY A 60 -2.62 -12.87 11.06
C GLY A 60 -2.81 -12.44 9.61
N ASP A 61 -2.27 -13.25 8.68
CA ASP A 61 -2.35 -13.01 7.25
C ASP A 61 -3.81 -12.86 6.78
N GLY A 62 -4.09 -11.76 6.09
CA GLY A 62 -5.41 -11.49 5.53
C GLY A 62 -6.55 -11.52 6.55
N ALA A 63 -6.29 -11.28 7.83
CA ALA A 63 -7.29 -11.42 8.90
C ALA A 63 -8.56 -10.61 8.65
N PHE A 64 -8.43 -9.40 8.08
CA PHE A 64 -9.53 -8.50 7.68
C PHE A 64 -9.55 -8.25 6.17
N ARG A 65 -8.90 -9.08 5.38
CA ARG A 65 -8.88 -8.90 3.92
C ARG A 65 -10.30 -8.89 3.36
N ASP A 66 -10.56 -7.99 2.40
CA ASP A 66 -11.87 -7.84 1.74
C ASP A 66 -13.02 -7.42 2.70
N CYS A 67 -12.70 -6.79 3.85
CA CYS A 67 -13.69 -6.18 4.74
C CYS A 67 -14.10 -4.80 4.18
N ASN A 68 -14.90 -4.80 3.11
CA ASN A 68 -15.13 -3.62 2.29
C ASN A 68 -15.92 -2.50 2.97
N ALA A 69 -16.69 -2.79 4.02
CA ALA A 69 -17.44 -1.79 4.79
C ALA A 69 -16.67 -1.21 6.00
N LEU A 70 -15.43 -1.68 6.26
CA LEU A 70 -14.62 -1.25 7.40
C LEU A 70 -14.05 0.14 7.11
N GLU A 71 -14.62 1.19 7.72
CA GLU A 71 -14.20 2.59 7.52
C GLU A 71 -13.04 3.01 8.42
N SER A 72 -12.94 2.41 9.60
CA SER A 72 -11.86 2.67 10.57
C SER A 72 -11.66 1.46 11.48
N ILE A 73 -10.46 1.32 12.02
CA ILE A 73 -10.13 0.30 13.01
C ILE A 73 -9.15 0.89 14.02
N VAL A 74 -9.40 0.62 15.30
CA VAL A 74 -8.48 0.97 16.37
C VAL A 74 -7.64 -0.26 16.69
N LEU A 75 -6.33 -0.14 16.54
CA LEU A 75 -5.36 -1.18 16.86
C LEU A 75 -4.87 -0.99 18.30
N PRO A 76 -4.79 -2.06 19.12
CA PRO A 76 -4.36 -1.94 20.51
C PRO A 76 -2.86 -1.59 20.60
N GLU A 77 -2.47 -0.88 21.66
CA GLU A 77 -1.07 -0.49 21.89
C GLU A 77 -0.14 -1.69 22.17
N SER A 78 -0.71 -2.81 22.60
CA SER A 78 -0.03 -4.10 22.79
C SER A 78 0.38 -4.79 21.50
N LEU A 79 -0.17 -4.39 20.35
CA LEU A 79 0.02 -5.05 19.06
C LEU A 79 1.48 -4.94 18.61
N LYS A 80 2.09 -6.09 18.28
CA LYS A 80 3.50 -6.23 17.87
C LYS A 80 3.65 -6.69 16.42
N ILE A 81 2.72 -7.50 15.95
CA ILE A 81 2.80 -8.15 14.65
C ILE A 81 1.51 -7.93 13.88
N ILE A 82 1.64 -7.39 12.69
CA ILE A 82 0.61 -7.41 11.65
C ILE A 82 1.22 -8.20 10.48
N LYS A 83 0.52 -9.21 9.99
CA LYS A 83 1.01 -10.03 8.88
C LYS A 83 0.51 -9.52 7.52
N GLU A 84 0.99 -10.15 6.44
CA GLU A 84 0.73 -9.72 5.07
C GLU A 84 -0.77 -9.64 4.77
N TYR A 85 -1.16 -8.60 4.03
CA TYR A 85 -2.55 -8.36 3.59
C TYR A 85 -3.59 -8.33 4.72
N ALA A 86 -3.17 -8.11 5.98
CA ALA A 86 -4.09 -8.12 7.11
C ALA A 86 -5.33 -7.24 6.88
N PHE A 87 -5.17 -6.11 6.21
CA PHE A 87 -6.23 -5.19 5.80
C PHE A 87 -6.34 -5.06 4.26
N GLY A 88 -5.81 -6.02 3.50
CA GLY A 88 -5.83 -5.97 2.03
C GLY A 88 -7.26 -5.80 1.51
N SER A 89 -7.44 -4.92 0.53
CA SER A 89 -8.73 -4.63 -0.10
C SER A 89 -9.85 -4.17 0.87
N CYS A 90 -9.50 -3.56 2.00
CA CYS A 90 -10.48 -2.84 2.83
C CYS A 90 -10.82 -1.50 2.15
N THR A 91 -11.66 -1.56 1.12
CA THR A 91 -11.88 -0.44 0.18
C THR A 91 -12.51 0.80 0.80
N SER A 92 -13.19 0.71 1.95
CA SER A 92 -13.75 1.85 2.68
C SER A 92 -12.85 2.38 3.79
N LEU A 93 -11.70 1.74 4.07
CA LEU A 93 -10.81 2.16 5.17
C LEU A 93 -10.21 3.53 4.86
N LYS A 94 -10.52 4.53 5.72
CA LYS A 94 -10.11 5.94 5.53
C LYS A 94 -8.83 6.28 6.28
N SER A 95 -8.64 5.69 7.46
CA SER A 95 -7.50 6.01 8.31
C SER A 95 -7.03 4.82 9.12
N ILE A 96 -5.74 4.81 9.42
CA ILE A 96 -5.15 3.83 10.33
C ILE A 96 -3.96 4.43 11.09
N THR A 97 -3.84 4.04 12.36
CA THR A 97 -2.68 4.35 13.18
C THR A 97 -1.91 3.05 13.47
N ILE A 98 -0.63 3.03 13.11
CA ILE A 98 0.28 1.90 13.39
C ILE A 98 0.82 2.04 14.80
N PRO A 99 0.57 1.07 15.70
CA PRO A 99 1.05 1.11 17.08
C PRO A 99 2.57 1.10 17.18
N LYS A 100 3.07 1.63 18.27
CA LYS A 100 4.51 1.82 18.47
C LYS A 100 5.32 0.51 18.51
N LEU A 101 4.70 -0.61 18.88
CA LEU A 101 5.37 -1.92 18.95
C LEU A 101 5.37 -2.70 17.63
N VAL A 102 4.66 -2.24 16.59
CA VAL A 102 4.69 -2.84 15.26
C VAL A 102 5.96 -2.39 14.54
N THR A 103 6.91 -3.31 14.36
CA THR A 103 8.26 -3.01 13.85
C THR A 103 8.67 -3.85 12.63
N LYS A 104 7.75 -4.65 12.05
CA LYS A 104 8.06 -5.56 10.94
C LYS A 104 6.91 -5.64 9.93
N ASN A 105 7.26 -5.99 8.69
CA ASN A 105 6.36 -6.42 7.59
C ASN A 105 5.32 -5.40 7.08
N VAL A 106 5.53 -4.11 7.30
CA VAL A 106 4.58 -3.04 6.97
C VAL A 106 4.14 -2.95 5.49
N PRO A 107 4.98 -3.21 4.47
CA PRO A 107 4.64 -2.82 3.09
C PRO A 107 3.35 -3.41 2.52
N LYS A 108 2.94 -4.60 2.94
CA LYS A 108 1.80 -5.32 2.33
C LYS A 108 0.48 -5.25 3.10
N PHE A 109 0.40 -4.41 4.15
CA PHE A 109 -0.79 -4.41 5.00
C PHE A 109 -2.04 -3.88 4.32
N PHE A 110 -1.88 -2.87 3.44
CA PHE A 110 -2.96 -2.02 2.93
C PHE A 110 -3.14 -2.09 1.42
N SER A 111 -2.54 -3.05 0.73
CA SER A 111 -2.72 -3.20 -0.72
C SER A 111 -4.21 -3.22 -1.07
N GLY A 112 -4.64 -2.33 -1.97
CA GLY A 112 -6.04 -2.22 -2.38
C GLY A 112 -6.97 -1.48 -1.41
N CYS A 113 -6.45 -0.77 -0.39
CA CYS A 113 -7.24 0.13 0.46
C CYS A 113 -7.48 1.47 -0.26
N THR A 114 -8.39 1.48 -1.21
CA THR A 114 -8.56 2.59 -2.18
C THR A 114 -9.06 3.90 -1.58
N SER A 115 -9.73 3.86 -0.42
CA SER A 115 -10.21 5.06 0.28
C SER A 115 -9.25 5.59 1.33
N LEU A 116 -8.05 5.00 1.48
CA LEU A 116 -7.13 5.38 2.55
C LEU A 116 -6.59 6.80 2.34
N GLU A 117 -6.82 7.66 3.34
CA GLU A 117 -6.47 9.08 3.34
C GLU A 117 -5.45 9.44 4.42
N SER A 118 -5.36 8.65 5.48
CA SER A 118 -4.48 8.95 6.60
C SER A 118 -3.80 7.69 7.11
N ILE A 119 -2.47 7.73 7.09
CA ILE A 119 -1.61 6.72 7.72
C ILE A 119 -0.73 7.44 8.73
N VAL A 120 -0.85 7.06 10.00
CA VAL A 120 -0.05 7.62 11.09
C VAL A 120 0.71 6.50 11.78
N VAL A 121 1.96 6.75 12.11
CA VAL A 121 2.75 5.89 13.00
C VAL A 121 2.79 6.51 14.39
N ALA A 122 2.43 5.75 15.41
CA ALA A 122 2.42 6.21 16.79
C ALA A 122 3.82 6.67 17.24
N ASN A 123 3.85 7.77 17.99
CA ASN A 123 5.10 8.32 18.52
C ASN A 123 5.88 7.29 19.33
N GLY A 124 7.20 7.25 19.10
CA GLY A 124 8.10 6.33 19.79
C GLY A 124 8.18 4.93 19.17
N ASN A 125 7.62 4.72 17.96
CA ASN A 125 7.96 3.54 17.17
C ASN A 125 9.46 3.58 16.80
N PRO A 126 10.26 2.53 17.09
CA PRO A 126 11.71 2.58 16.89
C PRO A 126 12.16 2.39 15.44
N VAL A 127 11.26 1.99 14.54
CA VAL A 127 11.61 1.60 13.16
C VAL A 127 10.93 2.50 12.13
N TYR A 128 9.70 2.92 12.40
CA TYR A 128 8.88 3.66 11.45
C TYR A 128 8.43 4.99 12.01
N ASP A 129 8.19 5.94 11.12
CA ASP A 129 7.52 7.19 11.43
C ASP A 129 6.59 7.66 10.29
N SER A 130 5.84 8.71 10.56
CA SER A 130 5.04 9.46 9.59
C SER A 130 5.30 10.96 9.75
N ARG A 131 6.59 11.31 9.70
CA ARG A 131 7.09 12.68 9.89
C ARG A 131 6.40 13.68 8.97
N GLU A 132 6.31 14.93 9.44
CA GLU A 132 5.77 16.06 8.65
C GLU A 132 4.30 15.85 8.22
N GLY A 133 3.58 14.92 8.86
CA GLY A 133 2.21 14.61 8.47
C GLY A 133 2.08 14.02 7.07
N CYS A 134 3.09 13.26 6.63
CA CYS A 134 3.22 12.78 5.26
C CYS A 134 2.14 11.78 4.81
N ASN A 135 1.29 11.28 5.71
CA ASN A 135 0.29 10.22 5.42
C ASN A 135 0.92 8.99 4.75
N ALA A 136 2.08 8.58 5.26
CA ALA A 136 2.83 7.43 4.80
C ALA A 136 3.59 6.80 5.96
N ILE A 137 4.07 5.58 5.77
CA ILE A 137 4.99 4.92 6.70
C ILE A 137 6.39 5.01 6.12
N ILE A 138 7.29 5.64 6.86
CA ILE A 138 8.69 5.80 6.51
C ILE A 138 9.54 4.93 7.43
N GLU A 139 10.38 4.07 6.86
CA GLU A 139 11.44 3.39 7.60
C GLU A 139 12.54 4.40 7.93
N THR A 140 12.75 4.65 9.21
CA THR A 140 13.63 5.74 9.71
C THR A 140 15.09 5.54 9.35
N ALA A 141 15.59 4.29 9.44
CA ALA A 141 17.00 3.97 9.21
C ALA A 141 17.45 4.21 7.77
N THR A 142 16.56 4.02 6.80
CA THR A 142 16.86 4.10 5.35
C THR A 142 16.22 5.31 4.68
N ASN A 143 15.35 6.04 5.38
CA ASN A 143 14.49 7.08 4.82
C ASN A 143 13.67 6.57 3.62
N THR A 144 13.11 5.38 3.75
CA THR A 144 12.34 4.71 2.69
C THR A 144 10.85 4.78 2.99
N ILE A 145 10.03 5.29 2.06
CA ILE A 145 8.58 5.08 2.13
C ILE A 145 8.29 3.62 1.87
N VAL A 146 7.66 2.94 2.83
CA VAL A 146 7.29 1.53 2.73
C VAL A 146 5.79 1.32 2.50
N ALA A 147 4.95 2.30 2.82
CA ALA A 147 3.53 2.32 2.47
C ALA A 147 3.02 3.76 2.39
N GLY A 148 2.23 4.05 1.38
CA GLY A 148 1.57 5.34 1.18
C GLY A 148 0.09 5.20 0.86
N CYS A 149 -0.59 6.33 0.71
CA CYS A 149 -1.99 6.42 0.35
C CYS A 149 -2.23 7.60 -0.62
N LYS A 150 -3.49 7.82 -1.00
CA LYS A 150 -3.83 8.85 -2.00
C LYS A 150 -3.50 10.29 -1.61
N THR A 151 -3.31 10.58 -0.32
CA THR A 151 -2.98 11.91 0.21
C THR A 151 -1.52 12.03 0.65
N THR A 152 -0.68 11.05 0.32
CA THR A 152 0.73 11.07 0.72
C THR A 152 1.46 12.28 0.14
N ILE A 153 2.17 12.99 1.00
CA ILE A 153 3.15 14.03 0.64
C ILE A 153 4.53 13.47 0.97
N ILE A 154 5.38 13.30 -0.05
CA ILE A 154 6.72 12.73 0.15
C ILE A 154 7.66 13.79 0.71
N PRO A 155 8.18 13.64 1.94
CA PRO A 155 9.14 14.60 2.52
C PRO A 155 10.47 14.62 1.76
N ASP A 156 11.15 15.78 1.77
CA ASP A 156 12.48 15.94 1.17
C ASP A 156 13.59 15.09 1.81
N SER A 157 13.31 14.54 3.00
CA SER A 157 14.22 13.60 3.67
C SER A 157 14.20 12.18 3.07
N VAL A 158 13.17 11.84 2.29
CA VAL A 158 12.99 10.51 1.71
C VAL A 158 14.00 10.24 0.61
N LYS A 159 14.61 9.06 0.62
CA LYS A 159 15.63 8.62 -0.34
C LYS A 159 15.14 7.55 -1.29
N LYS A 160 14.12 6.80 -0.89
CA LYS A 160 13.63 5.65 -1.64
C LYS A 160 12.12 5.48 -1.46
N ILE A 161 11.45 5.04 -2.53
CA ILE A 161 10.10 4.49 -2.50
C ILE A 161 10.24 2.98 -2.63
N ALA A 162 9.79 2.22 -1.64
CA ALA A 162 9.93 0.77 -1.60
C ALA A 162 9.10 0.08 -2.69
N GLU A 163 9.39 -1.20 -2.89
CA GLU A 163 8.52 -2.08 -3.69
C GLU A 163 7.08 -2.03 -3.16
N ILE A 164 6.11 -1.99 -4.06
CA ILE A 164 4.66 -2.03 -3.76
C ILE A 164 4.15 -0.94 -2.80
N ALA A 165 4.92 0.12 -2.52
CA ALA A 165 4.59 1.14 -1.51
C ALA A 165 3.23 1.83 -1.74
N PHE A 166 2.79 1.98 -2.98
CA PHE A 166 1.50 2.56 -3.39
C PHE A 166 0.66 1.57 -4.22
N GLU A 167 0.98 0.27 -4.18
CA GLU A 167 0.27 -0.72 -4.98
C GLU A 167 -1.24 -0.69 -4.72
N GLY A 168 -2.03 -0.55 -5.79
CA GLY A 168 -3.49 -0.53 -5.70
C GLY A 168 -4.08 0.75 -5.09
N CYS A 169 -3.31 1.83 -4.99
CA CYS A 169 -3.83 3.16 -4.66
C CYS A 169 -4.62 3.72 -5.85
N THR A 170 -5.75 3.09 -6.17
CA THR A 170 -6.54 3.42 -7.38
C THR A 170 -7.09 4.84 -7.41
N SER A 171 -7.16 5.52 -6.27
CA SER A 171 -7.61 6.91 -6.13
C SER A 171 -6.46 7.93 -6.04
N LEU A 172 -5.21 7.50 -6.28
CA LEU A 172 -4.06 8.39 -6.36
C LEU A 172 -4.04 9.04 -7.75
N GLU A 173 -4.38 10.31 -7.83
CA GLU A 173 -4.44 11.08 -9.09
C GLU A 173 -3.08 11.67 -9.47
N SER A 174 -2.33 12.15 -8.49
CA SER A 174 -1.01 12.73 -8.68
C SER A 174 -0.14 12.58 -7.42
N ILE A 175 1.16 12.58 -7.61
CA ILE A 175 2.13 12.61 -6.50
C ILE A 175 3.41 13.32 -6.95
N THR A 176 3.95 14.16 -6.09
CA THR A 176 5.25 14.81 -6.33
C THR A 176 6.36 13.99 -5.71
N ILE A 177 7.33 13.57 -6.51
CA ILE A 177 8.53 12.88 -6.04
C ILE A 177 9.66 13.92 -5.90
N PRO A 178 10.19 14.15 -4.68
CA PRO A 178 11.25 15.13 -4.48
C PRO A 178 12.60 14.67 -5.05
N ASN A 179 13.49 15.62 -5.34
CA ASN A 179 14.83 15.35 -5.88
C ASN A 179 15.76 14.56 -4.94
N SER A 180 15.34 14.34 -3.71
CA SER A 180 16.05 13.49 -2.75
C SER A 180 15.89 11.99 -3.03
N VAL A 181 14.83 11.59 -3.78
CA VAL A 181 14.53 10.20 -4.10
C VAL A 181 15.44 9.72 -5.23
N THR A 182 16.18 8.65 -4.99
CA THR A 182 17.12 8.05 -5.95
C THR A 182 16.66 6.71 -6.51
N GLU A 183 15.64 6.10 -5.88
CA GLU A 183 15.13 4.79 -6.29
C GLU A 183 13.61 4.72 -6.14
N ILE A 184 12.95 4.22 -7.18
CA ILE A 184 11.54 3.82 -7.19
C ILE A 184 11.52 2.31 -7.36
N GLY A 185 11.02 1.62 -6.35
CA GLY A 185 11.01 0.16 -6.27
C GLY A 185 10.08 -0.50 -7.28
N TRP A 186 10.26 -1.80 -7.45
CA TRP A 186 9.42 -2.62 -8.33
C TRP A 186 7.95 -2.53 -7.89
N ASN A 187 7.02 -2.35 -8.84
CA ASN A 187 5.59 -2.21 -8.60
C ASN A 187 5.20 -1.12 -7.58
N ALA A 188 6.07 -0.13 -7.34
CA ALA A 188 5.84 0.92 -6.35
C ALA A 188 4.49 1.62 -6.52
N PHE A 189 4.04 1.86 -7.75
CA PHE A 189 2.76 2.48 -8.13
C PHE A 189 1.87 1.55 -8.96
N SER A 190 2.09 0.24 -8.91
CA SER A 190 1.31 -0.71 -9.69
C SER A 190 -0.19 -0.58 -9.39
N ASN A 191 -1.01 -0.60 -10.44
CA ASN A 191 -2.46 -0.43 -10.34
C ASN A 191 -2.93 0.88 -9.68
N CYS A 192 -2.14 1.96 -9.76
CA CYS A 192 -2.61 3.31 -9.48
C CYS A 192 -3.43 3.81 -10.67
N THR A 193 -4.65 3.30 -10.81
CA THR A 193 -5.45 3.45 -12.03
C THR A 193 -5.93 4.86 -12.32
N SER A 194 -5.93 5.77 -11.34
CA SER A 194 -6.25 7.20 -11.53
C SER A 194 -5.03 8.09 -11.72
N LEU A 195 -3.81 7.53 -11.65
CA LEU A 195 -2.58 8.32 -11.83
C LEU A 195 -2.46 8.73 -13.29
N ASP A 196 -2.68 10.02 -13.57
CA ASP A 196 -2.72 10.57 -14.93
C ASP A 196 -1.35 11.06 -15.41
N SER A 197 -0.53 11.53 -14.48
CA SER A 197 0.81 12.05 -14.74
C SER A 197 1.72 11.92 -13.53
N ILE A 198 3.01 11.77 -13.78
CA ILE A 198 4.03 11.77 -12.75
C ILE A 198 5.36 12.28 -13.29
N ALA A 199 6.00 13.17 -12.54
CA ALA A 199 7.35 13.65 -12.85
C ALA A 199 8.39 12.82 -12.09
N ILE A 200 9.32 12.21 -12.83
CA ILE A 200 10.44 11.46 -12.27
C ILE A 200 11.63 12.41 -12.13
N PRO A 201 12.19 12.58 -10.91
CA PRO A 201 13.32 13.49 -10.71
C PRO A 201 14.62 12.95 -11.31
N GLU A 202 15.54 13.88 -11.66
CA GLU A 202 16.86 13.58 -12.22
C GLU A 202 17.79 12.78 -11.29
N SER A 203 17.40 12.58 -10.05
CA SER A 203 18.11 11.72 -9.09
C SER A 203 17.82 10.23 -9.27
N VAL A 204 16.75 9.86 -10.01
CA VAL A 204 16.35 8.46 -10.21
C VAL A 204 17.14 7.83 -11.34
N THR A 205 17.73 6.66 -11.09
CA THR A 205 18.55 5.92 -12.08
C THR A 205 17.90 4.66 -12.61
N THR A 206 16.86 4.19 -11.95
CA THR A 206 16.13 2.98 -12.34
C THR A 206 14.63 3.22 -12.19
N ILE A 207 13.86 2.88 -13.22
CA ILE A 207 12.40 2.96 -13.22
C ILE A 207 11.81 1.56 -13.28
N GLY A 208 10.90 1.31 -12.35
CA GLY A 208 10.03 0.15 -12.35
C GLY A 208 8.84 0.43 -11.45
N GLY A 209 7.60 0.12 -11.85
CA GLY A 209 6.56 0.25 -10.85
C GLY A 209 5.27 0.92 -11.27
N PHE A 210 5.05 1.17 -12.54
CA PHE A 210 3.84 1.82 -13.07
C PHE A 210 2.92 0.83 -13.79
N SER A 211 3.11 -0.48 -13.60
CA SER A 211 2.24 -1.49 -14.21
C SER A 211 0.78 -1.26 -13.84
N GLY A 212 -0.11 -1.28 -14.83
CA GLY A 212 -1.55 -1.09 -14.61
C GLY A 212 -1.98 0.34 -14.25
N CYS A 213 -1.13 1.35 -14.45
CA CYS A 213 -1.51 2.76 -14.36
C CYS A 213 -2.32 3.15 -15.60
N THR A 214 -3.60 2.73 -15.63
CA THR A 214 -4.43 2.80 -16.84
C THR A 214 -4.79 4.21 -17.28
N SER A 215 -4.72 5.22 -16.41
CA SER A 215 -4.94 6.64 -16.75
C SER A 215 -3.66 7.39 -17.12
N LEU A 216 -2.48 6.78 -17.00
CA LEU A 216 -1.21 7.45 -17.30
C LEU A 216 -1.10 7.73 -18.80
N THR A 217 -1.23 9.00 -19.19
CA THR A 217 -1.21 9.43 -20.58
C THR A 217 0.19 9.77 -21.07
N SER A 218 1.04 10.24 -20.17
CA SER A 218 2.43 10.60 -20.49
C SER A 218 3.34 10.47 -19.28
N ILE A 219 4.60 10.20 -19.55
CA ILE A 219 5.66 10.22 -18.54
C ILE A 219 6.98 10.69 -19.17
N THR A 220 7.67 11.55 -18.47
CA THR A 220 9.02 11.97 -18.88
C THR A 220 10.04 11.14 -18.11
N ILE A 221 10.90 10.43 -18.83
CA ILE A 221 12.01 9.68 -18.26
C ILE A 221 13.27 10.55 -18.30
N PRO A 222 13.87 10.88 -17.15
CA PRO A 222 15.05 11.73 -17.11
C PRO A 222 16.31 11.05 -17.67
N GLU A 223 17.29 11.84 -18.12
CA GLU A 223 18.57 11.36 -18.68
C GLU A 223 19.44 10.59 -17.66
N SER A 224 19.13 10.68 -16.37
CA SER A 224 19.77 9.90 -15.31
C SER A 224 19.39 8.41 -15.32
N VAL A 225 18.25 8.06 -15.95
CA VAL A 225 17.74 6.69 -15.95
C VAL A 225 18.55 5.82 -16.92
N THR A 226 19.13 4.76 -16.39
CA THR A 226 19.91 3.78 -17.16
C THR A 226 19.19 2.46 -17.38
N LYS A 227 18.14 2.21 -16.61
CA LYS A 227 17.39 0.95 -16.65
C LYS A 227 15.89 1.15 -16.47
N ILE A 228 15.13 0.57 -17.40
CA ILE A 228 13.68 0.36 -17.27
C ILE A 228 13.46 -1.11 -16.93
N GLN A 229 12.86 -1.39 -15.79
CA GLN A 229 12.64 -2.76 -15.30
C GLN A 229 11.55 -3.46 -16.11
N SER A 230 11.57 -4.79 -16.08
CA SER A 230 10.53 -5.61 -16.70
C SER A 230 9.16 -5.26 -16.13
N GLY A 231 8.17 -5.07 -17.01
CA GLY A 231 6.81 -4.73 -16.62
C GLY A 231 6.60 -3.29 -16.13
N ALA A 232 7.62 -2.43 -16.22
CA ALA A 232 7.57 -1.07 -15.65
C ALA A 232 6.31 -0.28 -16.04
N PHE A 233 5.81 -0.44 -17.26
CA PHE A 233 4.62 0.24 -17.80
C PHE A 233 3.58 -0.74 -18.36
N SER A 234 3.69 -2.03 -18.06
CA SER A 234 2.75 -3.02 -18.58
C SER A 234 1.31 -2.65 -18.19
N GLY A 235 0.39 -2.66 -19.17
CA GLY A 235 -1.01 -2.31 -18.94
C GLY A 235 -1.27 -0.80 -18.72
N CYS A 236 -0.33 0.09 -19.05
CA CYS A 236 -0.59 1.53 -19.14
C CYS A 236 -1.40 1.81 -20.42
N THR A 237 -2.69 1.49 -20.38
CA THR A 237 -3.54 1.47 -21.58
C THR A 237 -3.80 2.84 -22.20
N SER A 238 -3.61 3.94 -21.45
CA SER A 238 -3.77 5.32 -21.97
C SER A 238 -2.44 5.97 -22.36
N LEU A 239 -1.29 5.28 -22.21
CA LEU A 239 0.00 5.84 -22.57
C LEU A 239 0.13 5.93 -24.11
N GLU A 240 0.14 7.15 -24.64
CA GLU A 240 0.15 7.41 -26.08
C GLU A 240 1.56 7.48 -26.68
N SER A 241 2.49 8.03 -25.92
CA SER A 241 3.87 8.20 -26.34
C SER A 241 4.85 8.19 -25.18
N ILE A 242 6.09 7.77 -25.47
CA ILE A 242 7.18 7.83 -24.51
C ILE A 242 8.51 8.08 -25.21
N ALA A 243 9.33 8.96 -24.64
CA ALA A 243 10.69 9.17 -25.06
C ALA A 243 11.65 8.41 -24.14
N ILE A 244 12.47 7.54 -24.73
CA ILE A 244 13.48 6.78 -23.99
C ILE A 244 14.80 7.56 -24.06
N PRO A 245 15.42 7.96 -22.94
CA PRO A 245 16.67 8.70 -22.95
C PRO A 245 17.85 7.84 -23.44
N LYS A 246 18.92 8.51 -23.94
CA LYS A 246 20.14 7.84 -24.45
C LYS A 246 20.87 7.00 -23.41
N SER A 247 20.69 7.32 -22.15
CA SER A 247 21.27 6.60 -21.01
C SER A 247 20.68 5.20 -20.80
N VAL A 248 19.48 4.90 -21.34
CA VAL A 248 18.82 3.61 -21.14
C VAL A 248 19.47 2.53 -22.00
N THR A 249 19.99 1.50 -21.34
CA THR A 249 20.64 0.36 -21.99
C THR A 249 19.75 -0.86 -22.16
N THR A 250 18.61 -0.89 -21.49
CA THR A 250 17.65 -2.01 -21.56
C THR A 250 16.24 -1.48 -21.54
N ILE A 251 15.46 -1.83 -22.55
CA ILE A 251 14.04 -1.46 -22.69
C ILE A 251 13.20 -2.71 -22.48
N CYS A 252 12.33 -2.68 -21.48
CA CYS A 252 11.35 -3.73 -21.17
C CYS A 252 10.05 -3.10 -20.65
N GLY A 253 8.94 -3.86 -20.71
CA GLY A 253 7.78 -3.56 -19.87
C GLY A 253 6.73 -2.63 -20.47
N PHE A 254 6.47 -2.71 -21.76
CA PHE A 254 5.38 -2.00 -22.45
C PHE A 254 4.29 -2.95 -22.97
N SER A 255 4.19 -4.16 -22.40
CA SER A 255 3.10 -5.08 -22.77
C SER A 255 1.76 -4.45 -22.43
N ASP A 256 0.76 -4.69 -23.27
CA ASP A 256 -0.61 -4.20 -23.07
C ASP A 256 -0.76 -2.67 -22.98
N CYS A 257 0.21 -1.88 -23.47
CA CYS A 257 0.08 -0.43 -23.67
C CYS A 257 -0.70 -0.19 -24.97
N THR A 258 -2.01 -0.37 -24.93
CA THR A 258 -2.85 -0.46 -26.14
C THR A 258 -3.00 0.86 -26.90
N SER A 259 -2.76 2.01 -26.27
CA SER A 259 -2.77 3.33 -26.92
C SER A 259 -1.38 3.80 -27.34
N LEU A 260 -0.33 3.00 -27.14
CA LEU A 260 1.04 3.44 -27.43
C LEU A 260 1.32 3.45 -28.93
N GLU A 261 1.33 4.64 -29.51
CA GLU A 261 1.57 4.85 -30.93
C GLU A 261 3.04 5.12 -31.26
N ASN A 262 3.75 5.80 -30.34
CA ASN A 262 5.11 6.26 -30.60
C ASN A 262 6.06 5.98 -29.42
N ILE A 263 7.18 5.32 -29.74
CA ILE A 263 8.35 5.22 -28.84
C ILE A 263 9.52 5.91 -29.55
N THR A 264 9.97 7.03 -28.98
CA THR A 264 11.17 7.72 -29.49
C THR A 264 12.39 7.14 -28.80
N ILE A 265 13.29 6.56 -29.58
CA ILE A 265 14.61 6.09 -29.11
C ILE A 265 15.64 6.97 -29.80
N PRO A 266 16.44 7.77 -29.06
CA PRO A 266 17.45 8.63 -29.65
C PRO A 266 18.50 7.81 -30.41
N GLU A 267 18.96 8.33 -31.53
CA GLU A 267 20.13 7.77 -32.22
C GLU A 267 21.36 7.84 -31.32
N SER A 268 22.18 6.79 -31.31
CA SER A 268 23.39 6.62 -30.52
C SER A 268 24.53 7.53 -30.96
#